data_4c6d40838f7c94a1e9d5d5c94a4d9b07
#
_entry.id   4c6d40838f7c94a1e9d5d5c94a4d9b07
#
_cell.length_a   1.000
_cell.length_b   1.000
_cell.length_c   1.000
_cell.angle_alpha   90.00
_cell.angle_beta   90.00
_cell.angle_gamma   90.00
#
_symmetry.space_group_name_H-M   'P 1'
#
loop_
_entity.id
_entity.type
_entity.pdbx_description
1 polymer ?
#
loop_
_entity_poly.entity_id
_entity_poly.type
_entity_poly.pdbx_seq_one_letter_code
_entity_poly.pdbx_strand_id
1 'polypeptide(L)'
;MKSKLTTLLFLFSIIGFSQEIALLKYNGGGDWYANPTSLPNLIKFCNQNINTTIKNKPATVEPGSPDIFSYPYIHATGHGNVLFSDNEILNLRNYMLSGGFLHFDDNYGLDEYLRREIKKIFPNSNLVEIPASHPIFQKPYSFPSGIPKIHEHDGKRPQAYGIFENNRLVFLYTYECDLGDGWEDAEVHNDPKEVREKALKMGANILNYIFNN
;
A
#
# COMPACT_ATOMS: atom_id res chain seq x y z
N MET A 1 55.14 -13.52 -30.14
CA MET A 1 54.23 -14.04 -29.12
C MET A 1 52.95 -13.19 -29.10
N LYS A 2 51.81 -13.72 -29.59
CA LYS A 2 50.52 -13.03 -29.62
C LYS A 2 49.77 -13.43 -28.36
N SER A 3 49.59 -12.47 -27.43
CA SER A 3 48.78 -12.64 -26.23
C SER A 3 47.29 -12.72 -26.63
N LYS A 4 46.64 -13.84 -26.30
CA LYS A 4 45.20 -14.00 -26.46
C LYS A 4 44.54 -13.44 -25.18
N LEU A 5 43.91 -12.29 -25.31
CA LEU A 5 43.08 -11.70 -24.24
C LEU A 5 41.75 -12.43 -24.20
N THR A 6 41.54 -13.28 -23.19
CA THR A 6 40.28 -13.98 -22.97
C THR A 6 39.36 -13.08 -22.19
N THR A 7 38.36 -12.49 -22.87
CA THR A 7 37.31 -11.69 -22.24
C THR A 7 36.32 -12.62 -21.53
N LEU A 8 36.35 -12.65 -20.21
CA LEU A 8 35.39 -13.38 -19.39
C LEU A 8 34.10 -12.55 -19.29
N LEU A 9 33.07 -12.98 -20.02
CA LEU A 9 31.73 -12.39 -19.93
C LEU A 9 31.05 -12.89 -18.64
N PHE A 10 30.92 -12.04 -17.62
CA PHE A 10 30.06 -12.30 -16.47
C PHE A 10 28.60 -12.09 -16.88
N LEU A 11 27.87 -13.18 -17.11
CA LEU A 11 26.41 -13.16 -17.18
C LEU A 11 25.88 -12.96 -15.75
N PHE A 12 25.49 -11.74 -15.42
CA PHE A 12 24.63 -11.48 -14.26
C PHE A 12 23.25 -12.01 -14.59
N SER A 13 22.89 -13.17 -14.07
CA SER A 13 21.50 -13.63 -14.03
C SER A 13 20.75 -12.69 -13.09
N ILE A 14 19.96 -11.80 -13.63
CA ILE A 14 18.96 -11.04 -12.85
C ILE A 14 17.91 -12.09 -12.46
N ILE A 15 18.07 -12.67 -11.27
CA ILE A 15 16.99 -13.45 -10.65
C ILE A 15 15.91 -12.43 -10.29
N GLY A 16 14.93 -12.31 -11.15
CA GLY A 16 13.73 -11.54 -10.86
C GLY A 16 13.00 -12.22 -9.69
N PHE A 17 13.19 -11.71 -8.47
CA PHE A 17 12.34 -12.13 -7.36
C PHE A 17 10.92 -11.70 -7.69
N SER A 18 9.99 -12.65 -7.68
CA SER A 18 8.57 -12.34 -7.76
C SER A 18 8.22 -11.45 -6.56
N GLN A 19 7.70 -10.27 -6.84
CA GLN A 19 7.24 -9.35 -5.79
C GLN A 19 6.03 -9.98 -5.10
N GLU A 20 6.00 -9.88 -3.78
CA GLU A 20 4.87 -10.33 -2.97
C GLU A 20 4.34 -9.15 -2.17
N ILE A 21 3.01 -9.09 -2.02
CA ILE A 21 2.34 -8.11 -1.16
C ILE A 21 1.49 -8.84 -0.14
N ALA A 22 1.18 -8.18 0.97
CA ALA A 22 0.42 -8.79 2.05
C ALA A 22 -0.73 -7.91 2.52
N LEU A 23 -1.75 -8.57 3.08
CA LEU A 23 -2.82 -7.98 3.86
C LEU A 23 -2.45 -8.07 5.34
N LEU A 24 -2.59 -6.98 6.08
CA LEU A 24 -2.34 -6.92 7.52
C LEU A 24 -3.56 -7.44 8.29
N LYS A 25 -3.38 -8.50 9.05
CA LYS A 25 -4.35 -9.00 10.01
C LYS A 25 -4.09 -8.36 11.36
N TYR A 26 -4.80 -7.29 11.68
CA TYR A 26 -4.66 -6.55 12.93
C TYR A 26 -5.73 -6.94 13.97
N ASN A 27 -5.50 -6.56 15.23
CA ASN A 27 -6.43 -6.72 16.34
C ASN A 27 -7.20 -5.42 16.62
N GLY A 28 -8.20 -5.48 17.50
CA GLY A 28 -8.97 -4.34 17.96
C GLY A 28 -10.46 -4.41 17.65
N GLY A 29 -10.88 -5.42 16.90
CA GLY A 29 -12.30 -5.64 16.55
C GLY A 29 -12.71 -5.03 15.22
N GLY A 30 -11.81 -4.34 14.51
CA GLY A 30 -12.04 -3.95 13.12
C GLY A 30 -11.96 -5.14 12.17
N ASP A 31 -12.65 -5.03 11.05
CA ASP A 31 -12.81 -6.11 10.06
C ASP A 31 -11.73 -6.06 8.96
N TRP A 32 -10.47 -6.26 9.34
CA TRP A 32 -9.30 -6.29 8.44
C TRP A 32 -9.51 -7.12 7.16
N TYR A 33 -10.52 -7.97 7.13
CA TYR A 33 -10.90 -8.89 6.04
C TYR A 33 -12.03 -8.36 5.15
N ALA A 34 -12.42 -7.10 5.30
CA ALA A 34 -13.61 -6.51 4.67
C ALA A 34 -13.61 -6.61 3.13
N ASN A 35 -12.46 -6.46 2.50
CA ASN A 35 -12.32 -6.36 1.04
C ASN A 35 -11.57 -7.58 0.44
N PRO A 36 -12.16 -8.79 0.44
CA PRO A 36 -11.43 -10.03 0.12
C PRO A 36 -10.92 -10.13 -1.32
N THR A 37 -11.58 -9.46 -2.28
CA THR A 37 -11.21 -9.52 -3.70
C THR A 37 -10.33 -8.32 -4.13
N SER A 38 -10.16 -7.31 -3.28
CA SER A 38 -9.48 -6.06 -3.59
C SER A 38 -8.03 -6.26 -4.03
N LEU A 39 -7.19 -6.86 -3.18
CA LEU A 39 -5.78 -7.08 -3.51
C LEU A 39 -5.57 -8.05 -4.68
N PRO A 40 -6.30 -9.18 -4.83
CA PRO A 40 -6.25 -10.01 -6.03
C PRO A 40 -6.51 -9.23 -7.32
N ASN A 41 -7.52 -8.36 -7.33
CA ASN A 41 -7.86 -7.53 -8.50
C ASN A 41 -6.79 -6.46 -8.77
N LEU A 42 -6.28 -5.80 -7.72
CA LEU A 42 -5.19 -4.84 -7.86
C LEU A 42 -3.92 -5.51 -8.43
N ILE A 43 -3.53 -6.68 -7.92
CA ILE A 43 -2.41 -7.48 -8.44
C ILE A 43 -2.60 -7.76 -9.93
N LYS A 44 -3.77 -8.30 -10.29
CA LYS A 44 -4.11 -8.60 -11.69
C LYS A 44 -3.99 -7.36 -12.56
N PHE A 45 -4.55 -6.24 -12.11
CA PHE A 45 -4.47 -4.97 -12.84
C PHE A 45 -3.02 -4.52 -13.04
N CYS A 46 -2.20 -4.54 -12.00
CA CYS A 46 -0.80 -4.11 -12.07
C CYS A 46 0.03 -5.02 -12.99
N ASN A 47 -0.11 -6.35 -12.88
CA ASN A 47 0.59 -7.28 -13.73
C ASN A 47 0.24 -7.10 -15.22
N GLN A 48 -1.01 -6.70 -15.53
CA GLN A 48 -1.47 -6.48 -16.90
C GLN A 48 -1.10 -5.11 -17.47
N ASN A 49 -1.02 -4.07 -16.63
CA ASN A 49 -0.98 -2.69 -17.10
C ASN A 49 0.31 -1.93 -16.81
N ILE A 50 1.10 -2.35 -15.82
CA ILE A 50 2.34 -1.66 -15.41
C ILE A 50 3.56 -2.60 -15.32
N ASN A 51 3.47 -3.77 -15.98
CA ASN A 51 4.55 -4.75 -16.11
C ASN A 51 5.14 -5.23 -14.76
N THR A 52 4.34 -5.37 -13.72
CA THR A 52 4.75 -6.01 -12.49
C THR A 52 4.67 -7.54 -12.60
N THR A 53 5.38 -8.24 -11.71
CA THR A 53 5.36 -9.71 -11.60
C THR A 53 4.95 -10.13 -10.19
N ILE A 54 3.94 -9.46 -9.63
CA ILE A 54 3.43 -9.72 -8.28
C ILE A 54 2.75 -11.09 -8.27
N LYS A 55 2.99 -11.88 -7.23
CA LYS A 55 2.27 -13.15 -7.04
C LYS A 55 0.76 -12.92 -6.99
N ASN A 56 0.01 -13.74 -7.71
CA ASN A 56 -1.44 -13.56 -7.90
C ASN A 56 -2.26 -13.60 -6.60
N LYS A 57 -1.75 -14.24 -5.55
CA LYS A 57 -2.41 -14.31 -4.26
C LYS A 57 -1.61 -13.52 -3.23
N PRO A 58 -2.20 -12.50 -2.60
CA PRO A 58 -1.55 -11.80 -1.50
C PRO A 58 -1.39 -12.74 -0.30
N ALA A 59 -0.35 -12.52 0.50
CA ALA A 59 -0.22 -13.15 1.80
C ALA A 59 -1.13 -12.47 2.84
N THR A 60 -1.27 -13.10 4.01
CA THR A 60 -1.86 -12.46 5.19
C THR A 60 -0.82 -12.53 6.29
N VAL A 61 -0.53 -11.40 6.94
CA VAL A 61 0.49 -11.30 7.98
C VAL A 61 -0.04 -10.60 9.22
N GLU A 62 0.44 -11.01 10.38
CA GLU A 62 0.15 -10.35 11.65
C GLU A 62 1.24 -9.30 11.96
N PRO A 63 0.89 -8.16 12.59
CA PRO A 63 1.83 -7.07 12.84
C PRO A 63 3.06 -7.48 13.66
N GLY A 64 2.89 -8.47 14.55
CA GLY A 64 3.97 -8.99 15.41
C GLY A 64 4.83 -10.08 14.76
N SER A 65 4.45 -10.60 13.58
CA SER A 65 5.21 -11.64 12.89
C SER A 65 6.51 -11.08 12.26
N PRO A 66 7.63 -11.83 12.33
CA PRO A 66 8.81 -11.48 11.55
C PRO A 66 8.59 -11.58 10.04
N ASP A 67 7.56 -12.28 9.58
CA ASP A 67 7.26 -12.45 8.16
C ASP A 67 6.94 -11.15 7.45
N ILE A 68 6.52 -10.09 8.19
CA ILE A 68 6.23 -8.77 7.59
C ILE A 68 7.42 -8.23 6.79
N PHE A 69 8.65 -8.54 7.19
CA PHE A 69 9.87 -8.08 6.50
C PHE A 69 10.09 -8.72 5.12
N SER A 70 9.31 -9.75 4.77
CA SER A 70 9.33 -10.39 3.45
C SER A 70 8.51 -9.64 2.40
N TYR A 71 7.71 -8.66 2.80
CA TYR A 71 6.77 -7.96 1.91
C TYR A 71 7.12 -6.48 1.81
N PRO A 72 7.49 -5.99 0.62
CA PRO A 72 7.79 -4.56 0.43
C PRO A 72 6.55 -3.67 0.62
N TYR A 73 5.36 -4.22 0.44
CA TYR A 73 4.08 -3.55 0.63
C TYR A 73 3.12 -4.40 1.46
N ILE A 74 2.60 -3.80 2.52
CA ILE A 74 1.53 -4.35 3.33
C ILE A 74 0.35 -3.39 3.28
N HIS A 75 -0.81 -3.93 2.91
CA HIS A 75 -2.09 -3.23 2.90
C HIS A 75 -2.89 -3.57 4.15
N ALA A 76 -3.61 -2.60 4.66
CA ALA A 76 -4.60 -2.76 5.71
C ALA A 76 -5.85 -1.96 5.35
N THR A 77 -7.00 -2.52 5.63
CA THR A 77 -8.30 -1.91 5.40
C THR A 77 -9.27 -2.33 6.50
N GLY A 78 -10.43 -1.74 6.56
CA GLY A 78 -11.53 -2.17 7.42
C GLY A 78 -12.29 -1.02 8.05
N HIS A 79 -13.30 -1.41 8.84
CA HIS A 79 -14.13 -0.51 9.64
C HIS A 79 -13.76 -0.60 11.11
N GLY A 80 -13.93 0.49 11.85
CA GLY A 80 -13.84 0.50 13.30
C GLY A 80 -12.41 0.42 13.85
N ASN A 81 -12.25 -0.27 14.99
CA ASN A 81 -11.07 -0.12 15.82
C ASN A 81 -9.89 -0.97 15.36
N VAL A 82 -8.73 -0.35 15.32
CA VAL A 82 -7.42 -0.99 15.19
C VAL A 82 -6.64 -0.85 16.50
N LEU A 83 -5.95 -1.90 16.92
CA LEU A 83 -5.17 -1.92 18.15
C LEU A 83 -3.88 -2.72 17.95
N PHE A 84 -2.76 -2.14 18.36
CA PHE A 84 -1.45 -2.79 18.38
C PHE A 84 -0.90 -2.89 19.81
N SER A 85 -0.35 -4.03 20.16
CA SER A 85 0.48 -4.21 21.34
C SER A 85 1.82 -3.50 21.20
N ASP A 86 2.55 -3.32 22.30
CA ASP A 86 3.86 -2.66 22.28
C ASP A 86 4.87 -3.38 21.36
N ASN A 87 4.83 -4.72 21.33
CA ASN A 87 5.68 -5.51 20.43
C ASN A 87 5.31 -5.30 18.95
N GLU A 88 4.03 -5.23 18.63
CA GLU A 88 3.55 -4.96 17.28
C GLU A 88 3.89 -3.54 16.81
N ILE A 89 3.78 -2.56 17.70
CA ILE A 89 4.20 -1.17 17.46
C ILE A 89 5.69 -1.11 17.09
N LEU A 90 6.54 -1.78 17.87
CA LEU A 90 7.98 -1.82 17.61
C LEU A 90 8.29 -2.54 16.30
N ASN A 91 7.62 -3.66 16.03
CA ASN A 91 7.84 -4.46 14.84
C ASN A 91 7.42 -3.70 13.56
N LEU A 92 6.23 -3.08 13.56
CA LEU A 92 5.74 -2.25 12.46
C LEU A 92 6.67 -1.04 12.21
N ARG A 93 7.14 -0.38 13.28
CA ARG A 93 8.11 0.71 13.16
C ARG A 93 9.40 0.24 12.49
N ASN A 94 9.98 -0.87 12.96
CA ASN A 94 11.19 -1.44 12.38
C ASN A 94 10.99 -1.85 10.93
N TYR A 95 9.85 -2.47 10.60
CA TYR A 95 9.47 -2.80 9.23
C TYR A 95 9.51 -1.58 8.30
N MET A 96 8.82 -0.51 8.68
CA MET A 96 8.77 0.71 7.88
C MET A 96 10.13 1.41 7.78
N LEU A 97 10.92 1.43 8.85
CA LEU A 97 12.26 2.01 8.82
C LEU A 97 13.27 1.19 8.01
N SER A 98 13.08 -0.13 7.90
CA SER A 98 13.95 -1.05 7.14
C SER A 98 13.61 -1.14 5.65
N GLY A 99 12.72 -0.32 5.13
CA GLY A 99 12.37 -0.31 3.71
C GLY A 99 10.95 -0.72 3.38
N GLY A 100 10.22 -1.32 4.33
CA GLY A 100 8.82 -1.67 4.16
C GLY A 100 7.91 -0.45 3.99
N PHE A 101 6.73 -0.68 3.43
CA PHE A 101 5.71 0.33 3.22
C PHE A 101 4.36 -0.19 3.73
N LEU A 102 3.74 0.55 4.65
CA LEU A 102 2.44 0.22 5.19
C LEU A 102 1.38 1.20 4.65
N HIS A 103 0.32 0.67 4.06
CA HIS A 103 -0.82 1.43 3.58
C HIS A 103 -2.08 1.04 4.36
N PHE A 104 -2.73 2.01 4.98
CA PHE A 104 -4.07 1.88 5.53
C PHE A 104 -5.08 2.60 4.64
N ASP A 105 -6.17 1.91 4.32
CA ASP A 105 -7.33 2.46 3.62
C ASP A 105 -8.55 2.42 4.55
N ASP A 106 -9.13 3.57 4.83
CA ASP A 106 -10.28 3.69 5.73
C ASP A 106 -11.56 3.42 4.96
N ASN A 107 -12.20 2.31 5.26
CA ASN A 107 -13.51 2.00 4.71
C ASN A 107 -14.64 2.75 5.43
N TYR A 108 -14.42 3.25 6.60
CA TYR A 108 -15.28 4.12 7.42
C TYR A 108 -15.13 3.82 8.91
N GLY A 109 -14.94 4.90 9.69
CA GLY A 109 -14.88 4.81 11.15
C GLY A 109 -13.59 4.26 11.75
N LEU A 110 -12.52 4.13 10.94
CA LEU A 110 -11.20 3.70 11.39
C LEU A 110 -10.31 4.88 11.82
N ASP A 111 -10.59 6.10 11.35
CA ASP A 111 -9.73 7.28 11.44
C ASP A 111 -9.23 7.59 12.86
N GLU A 112 -10.13 7.69 13.84
CA GLU A 112 -9.78 7.99 15.24
C GLU A 112 -8.81 6.96 15.81
N TYR A 113 -9.08 5.68 15.59
CA TYR A 113 -8.29 4.57 16.10
C TYR A 113 -6.93 4.49 15.42
N LEU A 114 -6.89 4.63 14.10
CA LEU A 114 -5.65 4.58 13.34
C LEU A 114 -4.71 5.72 13.73
N ARG A 115 -5.20 6.96 13.83
CA ARG A 115 -4.40 8.11 14.26
C ARG A 115 -3.79 7.90 15.64
N ARG A 116 -4.54 7.28 16.55
CA ARG A 116 -4.04 6.91 17.88
C ARG A 116 -2.87 5.90 17.77
N GLU A 117 -3.03 4.85 16.97
CA GLU A 117 -2.02 3.80 16.82
C GLU A 117 -0.77 4.31 16.08
N ILE A 118 -0.94 5.07 15.01
CA ILE A 118 0.18 5.67 14.27
C ILE A 118 1.00 6.60 15.16
N LYS A 119 0.36 7.36 16.07
CA LYS A 119 1.09 8.19 17.03
C LYS A 119 1.95 7.39 18.02
N LYS A 120 1.55 6.16 18.34
CA LYS A 120 2.40 5.26 19.15
C LYS A 120 3.58 4.72 18.33
N ILE A 121 3.36 4.37 17.06
CA ILE A 121 4.43 3.88 16.16
C ILE A 121 5.45 4.99 15.89
N PHE A 122 5.01 6.21 15.60
CA PHE A 122 5.85 7.37 15.29
C PHE A 122 5.55 8.55 16.23
N PRO A 123 5.98 8.49 17.51
CA PRO A 123 5.63 9.53 18.50
C PRO A 123 6.21 10.92 18.17
N ASN A 124 7.31 10.97 17.42
CA ASN A 124 8.02 12.20 17.06
C ASN A 124 7.70 12.70 15.65
N SER A 125 7.00 11.92 14.83
CA SER A 125 6.62 12.29 13.47
C SER A 125 5.15 12.67 13.43
N ASN A 126 4.79 13.53 12.47
CA ASN A 126 3.40 13.93 12.25
C ASN A 126 2.87 13.26 10.99
N LEU A 127 1.61 12.87 11.06
CA LEU A 127 0.83 12.48 9.89
C LEU A 127 0.53 13.75 9.09
N VAL A 128 1.12 13.88 7.90
CA VAL A 128 0.99 15.07 7.05
C VAL A 128 0.20 14.76 5.79
N GLU A 129 -0.61 15.69 5.34
CA GLU A 129 -1.33 15.53 4.07
C GLU A 129 -0.35 15.57 2.90
N ILE A 130 -0.45 14.59 2.01
CA ILE A 130 0.42 14.45 0.84
C ILE A 130 -0.11 15.36 -0.27
N PRO A 131 0.68 16.33 -0.76
CA PRO A 131 0.23 17.26 -1.80
C PRO A 131 0.03 16.54 -3.14
N ALA A 132 -0.91 17.01 -3.96
CA ALA A 132 -1.21 16.44 -5.28
C ALA A 132 0.01 16.42 -6.23
N SER A 133 1.03 17.24 -5.98
CA SER A 133 2.30 17.24 -6.72
C SER A 133 3.23 16.07 -6.36
N HIS A 134 2.92 15.30 -5.32
CA HIS A 134 3.76 14.18 -4.90
C HIS A 134 3.84 13.11 -5.99
N PRO A 135 5.02 12.46 -6.21
CA PRO A 135 5.23 11.46 -7.27
C PRO A 135 4.20 10.31 -7.27
N ILE A 136 3.68 9.93 -6.11
CA ILE A 136 2.66 8.88 -5.96
C ILE A 136 1.37 9.17 -6.76
N PHE A 137 1.08 10.45 -7.04
CA PHE A 137 -0.09 10.88 -7.82
C PHE A 137 0.22 11.14 -9.29
N GLN A 138 1.46 10.91 -9.73
CA GLN A 138 1.91 11.33 -11.06
C GLN A 138 2.18 10.17 -12.01
N LYS A 139 2.59 9.00 -11.51
CA LYS A 139 3.06 7.88 -12.34
C LYS A 139 2.61 6.53 -11.81
N PRO A 140 2.23 5.60 -12.71
CA PRO A 140 2.13 5.74 -14.17
C PRO A 140 0.91 6.53 -14.64
N TYR A 141 -0.07 6.78 -13.76
CA TYR A 141 -1.29 7.52 -14.07
C TYR A 141 -1.33 8.87 -13.39
N SER A 142 -1.79 9.91 -14.08
CA SER A 142 -1.88 11.27 -13.54
C SER A 142 -3.15 11.49 -12.73
N PHE A 143 -2.99 11.94 -11.48
CA PHE A 143 -4.05 12.37 -10.58
C PHE A 143 -3.78 13.81 -10.13
N PRO A 144 -4.06 14.82 -10.98
CA PRO A 144 -3.69 16.21 -10.71
C PRO A 144 -4.39 16.82 -9.50
N SER A 145 -5.52 16.24 -9.07
CA SER A 145 -6.24 16.64 -7.85
C SER A 145 -5.86 15.81 -6.61
N GLY A 146 -4.85 14.92 -6.72
CA GLY A 146 -4.45 14.01 -5.64
C GLY A 146 -5.34 12.76 -5.58
N ILE A 147 -5.52 12.22 -4.37
CA ILE A 147 -6.24 10.96 -4.17
C ILE A 147 -7.69 11.03 -4.67
N PRO A 148 -8.19 10.05 -5.42
CA PRO A 148 -9.58 10.03 -5.87
C PRO A 148 -10.52 9.60 -4.74
N LYS A 149 -11.76 10.09 -4.76
CA LYS A 149 -12.86 9.57 -3.96
C LYS A 149 -13.60 8.50 -4.75
N ILE A 150 -13.88 7.39 -4.09
CA ILE A 150 -14.61 6.26 -4.66
C ILE A 150 -16.03 6.24 -4.09
N HIS A 151 -16.17 6.19 -2.76
CA HIS A 151 -17.46 6.26 -2.09
C HIS A 151 -17.61 7.53 -1.24
N GLU A 152 -18.87 7.89 -0.97
CA GLU A 152 -19.23 9.00 -0.09
C GLU A 152 -19.60 8.46 1.29
N HIS A 153 -19.03 9.09 2.35
CA HIS A 153 -19.41 8.83 3.73
C HIS A 153 -19.91 10.11 4.41
N ASP A 154 -19.00 10.92 4.95
CA ASP A 154 -19.34 12.12 5.72
C ASP A 154 -19.37 13.40 4.88
N GLY A 155 -19.35 13.28 3.54
CA GLY A 155 -19.32 14.44 2.63
C GLY A 155 -18.01 15.22 2.67
N LYS A 156 -16.96 14.65 3.27
CA LYS A 156 -15.63 15.24 3.32
C LYS A 156 -14.87 14.94 2.01
N ARG A 157 -13.88 15.77 1.71
CA ARG A 157 -13.01 15.51 0.57
C ARG A 157 -12.07 14.32 0.84
N PRO A 158 -11.66 13.60 -0.20
CA PRO A 158 -10.66 12.54 -0.06
C PRO A 158 -9.30 13.15 0.32
N GLN A 159 -8.55 12.47 1.17
CA GLN A 159 -7.25 12.89 1.64
C GLN A 159 -6.28 11.72 1.72
N ALA A 160 -5.05 11.95 1.33
CA ALA A 160 -3.95 11.03 1.55
C ALA A 160 -3.01 11.63 2.59
N TYR A 161 -2.74 10.91 3.66
CA TYR A 161 -1.80 11.29 4.69
C TYR A 161 -0.59 10.39 4.68
N GLY A 162 0.56 10.90 5.07
CA GLY A 162 1.79 10.12 5.12
C GLY A 162 2.65 10.41 6.33
N ILE A 163 3.49 9.43 6.68
CA ILE A 163 4.67 9.61 7.51
C ILE A 163 5.89 9.53 6.62
N PHE A 164 6.78 10.50 6.77
CA PHE A 164 8.05 10.55 6.04
C PHE A 164 9.21 10.34 7.02
N GLU A 165 10.09 9.40 6.70
CA GLU A 165 11.33 9.15 7.43
C GLU A 165 12.50 9.19 6.45
N ASN A 166 13.51 10.01 6.73
CA ASN A 166 14.63 10.25 5.83
C ASN A 166 14.23 10.59 4.39
N ASN A 167 13.22 11.45 4.24
CA ASN A 167 12.61 11.86 2.95
C ASN A 167 11.90 10.73 2.18
N ARG A 168 11.75 9.54 2.76
CA ARG A 168 10.97 8.44 2.19
C ARG A 168 9.58 8.40 2.82
N LEU A 169 8.54 8.33 2.00
CA LEU A 169 7.20 8.00 2.47
C LEU A 169 7.20 6.53 2.92
N VAL A 170 6.97 6.29 4.20
CA VAL A 170 7.01 4.95 4.81
C VAL A 170 5.64 4.43 5.17
N PHE A 171 4.70 5.33 5.39
CA PHE A 171 3.32 5.06 5.74
C PHE A 171 2.40 5.92 4.90
N LEU A 172 1.36 5.31 4.35
CA LEU A 172 0.28 5.97 3.62
C LEU A 172 -1.05 5.67 4.31
N TYR A 173 -1.86 6.69 4.49
CA TYR A 173 -3.23 6.57 4.96
C TYR A 173 -4.18 7.28 3.99
N THR A 174 -5.08 6.53 3.38
CA THR A 174 -6.11 7.04 2.50
C THR A 174 -7.42 7.17 3.27
N TYR A 175 -7.88 8.41 3.43
CA TYR A 175 -9.02 8.80 4.24
C TYR A 175 -10.13 9.36 3.38
N GLU A 176 -11.37 8.95 3.63
CA GLU A 176 -12.55 9.34 2.83
C GLU A 176 -12.41 9.00 1.33
N CYS A 177 -11.75 7.88 1.02
CA CYS A 177 -11.41 7.48 -0.34
C CYS A 177 -12.06 6.18 -0.77
N ASP A 178 -12.01 5.15 0.09
CA ASP A 178 -12.46 3.77 -0.17
C ASP A 178 -11.83 3.15 -1.41
N LEU A 179 -10.50 3.24 -1.50
CA LEU A 179 -9.79 2.64 -2.63
C LEU A 179 -9.98 1.13 -2.67
N GLY A 180 -9.96 0.47 -1.49
CA GLY A 180 -10.12 -0.96 -1.34
C GLY A 180 -11.44 -1.46 -1.93
N ASP A 181 -12.52 -0.75 -1.69
CA ASP A 181 -13.84 -1.04 -2.25
C ASP A 181 -13.83 -0.94 -3.77
N GLY A 182 -13.22 0.11 -4.30
CA GLY A 182 -13.08 0.29 -5.75
C GLY A 182 -12.19 -0.75 -6.43
N TRP A 183 -11.39 -1.51 -5.66
CA TRP A 183 -10.61 -2.64 -6.21
C TRP A 183 -11.38 -3.95 -6.19
N GLU A 184 -12.50 -4.06 -5.45
CA GLU A 184 -13.27 -5.29 -5.36
C GLU A 184 -13.92 -5.71 -6.70
N ASP A 185 -14.51 -6.89 -6.72
CA ASP A 185 -15.28 -7.37 -7.87
C ASP A 185 -16.45 -6.43 -8.16
N ALA A 186 -16.82 -6.29 -9.43
CA ALA A 186 -17.77 -5.28 -9.90
C ALA A 186 -19.15 -5.39 -9.24
N GLU A 187 -19.55 -6.60 -8.89
CA GLU A 187 -20.85 -6.92 -8.29
C GLU A 187 -20.92 -6.64 -6.78
N VAL A 188 -19.80 -6.36 -6.11
CA VAL A 188 -19.79 -6.14 -4.65
C VAL A 188 -20.43 -4.79 -4.32
N HIS A 189 -19.94 -3.72 -4.92
CA HIS A 189 -20.44 -2.36 -4.68
C HIS A 189 -21.29 -1.82 -5.83
N ASN A 190 -21.29 -2.52 -6.98
CA ASN A 190 -21.95 -2.09 -8.21
C ASN A 190 -21.46 -0.73 -8.72
N ASP A 191 -20.22 -0.41 -8.47
CA ASP A 191 -19.60 0.83 -8.92
C ASP A 191 -19.54 0.94 -10.45
N PRO A 192 -19.72 2.13 -11.01
CA PRO A 192 -19.45 2.38 -12.41
C PRO A 192 -18.03 1.96 -12.80
N LYS A 193 -17.88 1.39 -13.99
CA LYS A 193 -16.58 0.91 -14.48
C LYS A 193 -15.48 1.98 -14.38
N GLU A 194 -15.82 3.22 -14.67
CA GLU A 194 -14.89 4.36 -14.63
C GLU A 194 -14.39 4.65 -13.20
N VAL A 195 -15.24 4.47 -12.20
CA VAL A 195 -14.90 4.65 -10.77
C VAL A 195 -13.93 3.56 -10.34
N ARG A 196 -14.25 2.29 -10.64
CA ARG A 196 -13.38 1.15 -10.35
C ARG A 196 -12.02 1.25 -11.06
N GLU A 197 -12.03 1.62 -12.35
CA GLU A 197 -10.80 1.82 -13.11
C GLU A 197 -9.93 2.94 -12.50
N LYS A 198 -10.54 4.01 -12.00
CA LYS A 198 -9.86 5.10 -11.31
C LYS A 198 -9.23 4.62 -10.00
N ALA A 199 -9.92 3.81 -9.21
CA ALA A 199 -9.38 3.21 -8.00
C ALA A 199 -8.19 2.28 -8.29
N LEU A 200 -8.31 1.38 -9.27
CA LEU A 200 -7.25 0.47 -9.69
C LEU A 200 -6.01 1.21 -10.21
N LYS A 201 -6.20 2.29 -10.98
CA LYS A 201 -5.10 3.16 -11.44
C LYS A 201 -4.38 3.83 -10.27
N MET A 202 -5.13 4.26 -9.24
CA MET A 202 -4.49 4.84 -8.05
C MET A 202 -3.72 3.78 -7.26
N GLY A 203 -4.28 2.58 -7.09
CA GLY A 203 -3.55 1.45 -6.50
C GLY A 203 -2.29 1.10 -7.26
N ALA A 204 -2.34 1.11 -8.60
CA ALA A 204 -1.16 0.90 -9.45
C ALA A 204 -0.10 1.99 -9.26
N ASN A 205 -0.49 3.24 -9.06
CA ASN A 205 0.43 4.32 -8.72
C ASN A 205 1.13 4.06 -7.38
N ILE A 206 0.38 3.62 -6.37
CA ILE A 206 0.93 3.27 -5.04
C ILE A 206 1.99 2.18 -5.20
N LEU A 207 1.66 1.06 -5.86
CA LEU A 207 2.60 -0.05 -6.05
C LEU A 207 3.79 0.35 -6.93
N ASN A 208 3.58 1.13 -7.99
CA ASN A 208 4.67 1.65 -8.81
C ASN A 208 5.62 2.54 -8.02
N TYR A 209 5.08 3.40 -7.15
CA TYR A 209 5.89 4.25 -6.27
C TYR A 209 6.78 3.40 -5.34
N ILE A 210 6.24 2.34 -4.75
CA ILE A 210 6.96 1.49 -3.80
C ILE A 210 8.06 0.66 -4.47
N PHE A 211 7.78 0.12 -5.66
CA PHE A 211 8.72 -0.78 -6.34
C PHE A 211 9.82 -0.06 -7.13
N ASN A 212 9.69 1.25 -7.36
CA ASN A 212 10.63 2.02 -8.18
C ASN A 212 11.33 3.18 -7.42
N ASN A 213 11.10 3.32 -6.10
CA ASN A 213 11.78 4.28 -5.22
C ASN A 213 12.36 3.55 -3.96
#